data_6337547fd6f3d6f344157796491de5c0
#
_entry.id   6337547fd6f3d6f344157796491de5c0
#
_cell.length_a   1.000
_cell.length_b   1.000
_cell.length_c   1.000
_cell.angle_alpha   90.00
_cell.angle_beta   90.00
_cell.angle_gamma   90.00
#
_symmetry.space_group_name_H-M   'P 1'
#
loop_
_entity.id
_entity.type
_entity.pdbx_description
1 polymer ?
#
loop_
_entity_poly.entity_id
_entity_poly.type
_entity_poly.pdbx_seq_one_letter_code
_entity_poly.pdbx_strand_id
1 'polypeptide(L)'
;MDQATAGSTENLPLLGYRDYWYPIIEARRVKRKALSVRILGEDLVLFPGKDGKVAALTDRCPHRGVKLCRGRILFPGTISCGYHGWTFDERGECVAALVEGPESHVPGKVKVKAYPTEIRHGIVWAFFGEGKPPPIEEDLPQELSRPGRSFQFLFEEWGCDWRNVTENYPDMLHALFVHRNSFEMIFQKIPAWGRMIVKPLADGKGIFVQGPGAAMQADYPGLGRYPRKAWWRVLTRRTPAGVGAEVRMPGYIVLPLRREPYFGFPFTGWQWPIPVDENRTRILEATITYPRNFLSRFGYRLWWHLYYKWVHRWAFTYQDERQLGAQNYRSPETFCSTDVGVTFWRRLARQIARPDGKPTAPCNGHDRTEERESI
;
A
#
# COMPACT_ATOMS: atom_id res chain seq x y z
N MET A 1 -1.84 37.38 15.43
CA MET A 1 -2.79 36.66 14.54
C MET A 1 -2.14 36.59 13.17
N ASP A 2 -1.21 35.68 13.01
CA ASP A 2 -0.54 35.48 11.73
C ASP A 2 -1.43 34.60 10.86
N GLN A 3 -1.71 35.14 9.69
CA GLN A 3 -2.45 34.42 8.65
C GLN A 3 -1.70 33.13 8.35
N ALA A 4 -2.32 32.00 8.69
CA ALA A 4 -1.89 30.71 8.18
C ALA A 4 -1.89 30.82 6.65
N THR A 5 -0.71 30.91 6.07
CA THR A 5 -0.51 30.85 4.63
C THR A 5 -1.18 29.57 4.14
N ALA A 6 -2.26 29.72 3.40
CA ALA A 6 -2.85 28.68 2.58
C ALA A 6 -1.78 28.28 1.55
N GLY A 7 -0.84 27.42 1.95
CA GLY A 7 0.09 26.79 1.06
C GLY A 7 -0.71 25.94 0.09
N SER A 8 -0.51 26.14 -1.21
CA SER A 8 -1.05 25.29 -2.24
C SER A 8 -0.68 23.85 -1.89
N THR A 9 -1.65 23.07 -1.44
CA THR A 9 -1.51 21.67 -1.11
C THR A 9 -1.34 20.91 -2.42
N GLU A 10 -0.10 20.83 -2.88
CA GLU A 10 0.19 19.99 -4.03
C GLU A 10 -0.06 18.54 -3.63
N ASN A 11 -1.13 18.00 -4.12
CA ASN A 11 -1.62 16.66 -3.82
C ASN A 11 -0.66 15.57 -4.35
N LEU A 12 -0.72 14.38 -3.75
CA LEU A 12 -0.09 13.18 -4.30
C LEU A 12 -0.68 12.87 -5.70
N PRO A 13 0.05 12.18 -6.59
CA PRO A 13 -0.43 11.86 -7.92
C PRO A 13 -1.71 11.01 -7.86
N LEU A 14 -2.65 11.32 -8.76
CA LEU A 14 -4.01 10.71 -8.76
C LEU A 14 -3.98 9.18 -8.84
N LEU A 15 -3.10 8.64 -9.66
CA LEU A 15 -3.01 7.20 -9.95
C LEU A 15 -1.68 6.59 -9.47
N GLY A 16 -1.14 7.08 -8.36
CA GLY A 16 0.09 6.56 -7.79
C GLY A 16 1.37 7.03 -8.49
N TYR A 17 2.50 6.65 -7.96
CA TYR A 17 3.82 6.99 -8.48
C TYR A 17 4.26 5.99 -9.55
N ARG A 18 4.88 6.48 -10.60
CA ARG A 18 5.51 5.66 -11.64
C ARG A 18 6.94 5.29 -11.25
N ASP A 19 7.52 4.35 -12.00
CA ASP A 19 8.88 3.84 -11.81
C ASP A 19 9.09 3.06 -10.50
N TYR A 20 8.03 2.37 -10.06
CA TYR A 20 8.04 1.47 -8.90
C TYR A 20 7.43 0.11 -9.21
N TRP A 21 7.81 -0.88 -8.42
CA TRP A 21 7.18 -2.19 -8.39
C TRP A 21 5.92 -2.16 -7.53
N TYR A 22 4.84 -2.73 -8.06
CA TYR A 22 3.56 -2.83 -7.35
C TYR A 22 3.12 -4.28 -7.21
N PRO A 23 2.60 -4.71 -6.05
CA PRO A 23 2.01 -6.03 -5.88
C PRO A 23 0.65 -6.07 -6.59
N ILE A 24 0.46 -7.09 -7.45
CA ILE A 24 -0.71 -7.16 -8.32
C ILE A 24 -1.76 -8.12 -7.78
N ILE A 25 -1.34 -9.37 -7.54
CA ILE A 25 -2.25 -10.47 -7.21
C ILE A 25 -1.47 -11.64 -6.61
N GLU A 26 -2.17 -12.55 -5.95
CA GLU A 26 -1.60 -13.84 -5.55
C GLU A 26 -1.15 -14.65 -6.77
N ALA A 27 0.10 -15.08 -6.79
CA ALA A 27 0.66 -15.85 -7.92
C ALA A 27 -0.11 -17.15 -8.21
N ARG A 28 -0.66 -17.79 -7.15
CA ARG A 28 -1.47 -19.01 -7.28
C ARG A 28 -2.75 -18.84 -8.10
N ARG A 29 -3.24 -17.61 -8.29
CA ARG A 29 -4.44 -17.33 -9.09
C ARG A 29 -4.16 -17.36 -10.58
N VAL A 30 -2.91 -17.13 -11.01
CA VAL A 30 -2.51 -17.09 -12.43
C VAL A 30 -1.95 -18.46 -12.83
N LYS A 31 -2.77 -19.51 -12.88
CA LYS A 31 -2.28 -20.88 -13.17
C LYS A 31 -2.65 -21.42 -14.54
N ARG A 32 -3.89 -21.19 -15.01
CA ARG A 32 -4.43 -21.82 -16.22
C ARG A 32 -5.25 -20.90 -17.10
N LYS A 33 -5.62 -19.74 -16.60
CA LYS A 33 -6.50 -18.80 -17.31
C LYS A 33 -5.89 -17.41 -17.28
N ALA A 34 -6.16 -16.63 -18.31
CA ALA A 34 -5.90 -15.21 -18.32
C ALA A 34 -6.82 -14.52 -17.30
N LEU A 35 -6.26 -13.57 -16.56
CA LEU A 35 -6.97 -12.76 -15.58
C LEU A 35 -6.82 -11.29 -15.94
N SER A 36 -7.91 -10.52 -15.85
CA SER A 36 -7.84 -9.06 -15.94
C SER A 36 -7.66 -8.47 -14.56
N VAL A 37 -6.75 -7.51 -14.45
CA VAL A 37 -6.58 -6.67 -13.26
C VAL A 37 -6.43 -5.22 -13.70
N ARG A 38 -6.94 -4.29 -12.89
CA ARG A 38 -6.73 -2.85 -13.11
C ARG A 38 -5.84 -2.31 -12.00
N ILE A 39 -4.76 -1.63 -12.39
CA ILE A 39 -3.75 -1.06 -11.50
C ILE A 39 -3.27 0.26 -12.09
N LEU A 40 -3.13 1.29 -11.26
CA LEU A 40 -2.70 2.64 -11.68
C LEU A 40 -3.50 3.18 -12.89
N GLY A 41 -4.80 2.86 -12.96
CA GLY A 41 -5.67 3.24 -14.06
C GLY A 41 -5.50 2.40 -15.34
N GLU A 42 -4.57 1.45 -15.39
CA GLU A 42 -4.28 0.62 -16.57
C GLU A 42 -4.92 -0.77 -16.42
N ASP A 43 -5.58 -1.24 -17.48
CA ASP A 43 -6.11 -2.60 -17.53
C ASP A 43 -5.02 -3.56 -18.03
N LEU A 44 -4.68 -4.56 -17.23
CA LEU A 44 -3.68 -5.57 -17.53
C LEU A 44 -4.33 -6.95 -17.68
N VAL A 45 -3.86 -7.73 -18.66
CA VAL A 45 -4.07 -9.17 -18.71
C VAL A 45 -2.87 -9.90 -18.14
N LEU A 46 -3.10 -10.75 -17.15
CA LEU A 46 -2.09 -11.65 -16.57
C LEU A 46 -2.34 -13.06 -17.08
N PHE A 47 -1.30 -13.76 -17.52
CA PHE A 47 -1.39 -15.15 -17.96
C PHE A 47 -0.12 -15.91 -17.63
N PRO A 48 -0.19 -17.28 -17.59
CA PRO A 48 0.99 -18.09 -17.38
C PRO A 48 2.02 -17.87 -18.49
N GLY A 49 3.18 -17.40 -18.10
CA GLY A 49 4.34 -17.28 -18.96
C GLY A 49 5.13 -18.60 -19.05
N LYS A 50 6.26 -18.55 -19.73
CA LYS A 50 7.21 -19.66 -19.77
C LYS A 50 7.93 -19.79 -18.43
N ASP A 51 8.47 -20.98 -18.16
CA ASP A 51 9.33 -21.24 -17.00
C ASP A 51 8.73 -20.86 -15.63
N GLY A 52 7.42 -21.01 -15.48
CA GLY A 52 6.71 -20.69 -14.24
C GLY A 52 6.54 -19.21 -13.94
N LYS A 53 6.88 -18.36 -14.88
CA LYS A 53 6.66 -16.90 -14.80
C LYS A 53 5.20 -16.53 -15.01
N VAL A 54 4.87 -15.30 -14.74
CA VAL A 54 3.60 -14.68 -15.10
C VAL A 54 3.90 -13.56 -16.08
N ALA A 55 3.22 -13.53 -17.20
CA ALA A 55 3.28 -12.43 -18.15
C ALA A 55 2.17 -11.40 -17.85
N ALA A 56 2.44 -10.13 -18.07
CA ALA A 56 1.49 -9.03 -17.96
C ALA A 56 1.56 -8.14 -19.20
N LEU A 57 0.43 -8.00 -19.88
CA LEU A 57 0.27 -7.13 -21.04
C LEU A 57 -0.89 -6.17 -20.82
N THR A 58 -0.93 -5.05 -21.57
CA THR A 58 -2.16 -4.24 -21.66
C THR A 58 -3.32 -5.11 -22.12
N ASP A 59 -4.43 -5.09 -21.39
CA ASP A 59 -5.60 -5.93 -21.67
C ASP A 59 -6.43 -5.38 -22.84
N ARG A 60 -5.77 -5.16 -23.99
CA ARG A 60 -6.41 -4.64 -25.20
C ARG A 60 -5.71 -5.13 -26.46
N CYS A 61 -6.45 -5.85 -27.30
CA CYS A 61 -5.96 -6.25 -28.61
C CYS A 61 -5.91 -5.03 -29.55
N PRO A 62 -4.77 -4.70 -30.17
CA PRO A 62 -4.62 -3.52 -31.03
C PRO A 62 -5.41 -3.63 -32.34
N HIS A 63 -5.85 -4.82 -32.73
CA HIS A 63 -6.64 -5.01 -33.95
C HIS A 63 -7.98 -4.26 -33.89
N ARG A 64 -8.83 -4.60 -32.87
CA ARG A 64 -10.18 -4.00 -32.72
C ARG A 64 -10.56 -3.70 -31.28
N GLY A 65 -9.61 -3.59 -30.38
CA GLY A 65 -9.82 -3.14 -29.02
C GLY A 65 -10.48 -4.14 -28.06
N VAL A 66 -10.63 -5.43 -28.45
CA VAL A 66 -11.19 -6.46 -27.58
C VAL A 66 -10.23 -6.77 -26.45
N LYS A 67 -10.77 -7.02 -25.23
CA LYS A 67 -9.95 -7.39 -24.08
C LYS A 67 -9.30 -8.77 -24.30
N LEU A 68 -7.97 -8.83 -24.12
CA LEU A 68 -7.18 -10.06 -24.26
C LEU A 68 -7.49 -11.08 -23.19
N CYS A 69 -7.90 -10.67 -21.99
CA CYS A 69 -8.33 -11.57 -20.91
C CYS A 69 -9.54 -12.46 -21.26
N ARG A 70 -10.31 -12.09 -22.29
CA ARG A 70 -11.40 -12.90 -22.86
C ARG A 70 -10.90 -13.91 -23.90
N GLY A 71 -9.62 -13.90 -24.18
CA GLY A 71 -8.95 -14.79 -25.12
C GLY A 71 -8.61 -16.14 -24.50
N ARG A 72 -7.68 -16.85 -25.13
CA ARG A 72 -7.27 -18.20 -24.75
C ARG A 72 -5.75 -18.34 -24.76
N ILE A 73 -5.24 -19.21 -23.89
CA ILE A 73 -3.85 -19.64 -23.91
C ILE A 73 -3.80 -20.89 -24.79
N LEU A 74 -3.55 -20.69 -26.09
CA LEU A 74 -3.49 -21.77 -27.05
C LEU A 74 -2.07 -22.37 -27.17
N PHE A 75 -1.07 -21.55 -26.94
CA PHE A 75 0.34 -21.97 -26.93
C PHE A 75 1.01 -21.54 -25.61
N PRO A 76 1.97 -22.31 -25.10
CA PRO A 76 2.67 -21.97 -23.85
C PRO A 76 3.31 -20.57 -23.93
N GLY A 77 3.09 -19.76 -22.88
CA GLY A 77 3.65 -18.42 -22.79
C GLY A 77 3.02 -17.40 -23.74
N THR A 78 1.81 -17.65 -24.25
CA THR A 78 1.12 -16.72 -25.14
C THR A 78 -0.33 -16.49 -24.72
N ILE A 79 -0.91 -15.39 -25.22
CA ILE A 79 -2.33 -15.09 -25.13
C ILE A 79 -2.89 -14.82 -26.54
N SER A 80 -3.88 -15.59 -26.95
CA SER A 80 -4.57 -15.42 -28.24
C SER A 80 -5.86 -14.66 -28.04
N CYS A 81 -6.05 -13.57 -28.77
CA CYS A 81 -7.27 -12.76 -28.76
C CYS A 81 -8.48 -13.62 -29.13
N GLY A 82 -9.54 -13.54 -28.34
CA GLY A 82 -10.76 -14.33 -28.54
C GLY A 82 -11.58 -13.93 -29.76
N TYR A 83 -11.20 -12.87 -30.48
CA TYR A 83 -11.96 -12.39 -31.65
C TYR A 83 -11.39 -12.92 -32.98
N HIS A 84 -10.12 -12.63 -33.27
CA HIS A 84 -9.49 -13.05 -34.53
C HIS A 84 -8.18 -13.85 -34.34
N GLY A 85 -7.92 -14.35 -33.14
CA GLY A 85 -6.77 -15.20 -32.86
C GLY A 85 -5.40 -14.51 -32.98
N TRP A 86 -5.32 -13.19 -32.95
CA TRP A 86 -4.01 -12.54 -32.85
C TRP A 86 -3.37 -12.95 -31.55
N THR A 87 -2.20 -13.55 -31.63
CA THR A 87 -1.52 -14.20 -30.51
C THR A 87 -0.27 -13.41 -30.14
N PHE A 88 -0.19 -13.07 -28.87
CA PHE A 88 0.91 -12.26 -28.32
C PHE A 88 1.74 -13.08 -27.32
N ASP A 89 3.04 -12.92 -27.38
CA ASP A 89 3.98 -13.52 -26.44
C ASP A 89 4.11 -12.70 -25.15
N GLU A 90 4.98 -13.13 -24.23
CA GLU A 90 5.24 -12.47 -22.94
C GLU A 90 5.82 -11.04 -23.10
N ARG A 91 6.43 -10.73 -24.24
CA ARG A 91 6.99 -9.41 -24.57
C ARG A 91 5.97 -8.51 -25.24
N GLY A 92 4.76 -9.05 -25.47
CA GLY A 92 3.67 -8.37 -26.16
C GLY A 92 3.82 -8.36 -27.67
N GLU A 93 4.76 -9.09 -28.26
CA GLU A 93 4.89 -9.16 -29.70
C GLU A 93 3.84 -10.09 -30.30
N CYS A 94 3.20 -9.66 -31.38
CA CYS A 94 2.31 -10.54 -32.12
C CYS A 94 3.14 -11.60 -32.83
N VAL A 95 2.93 -12.87 -32.46
CA VAL A 95 3.67 -14.03 -32.98
C VAL A 95 2.85 -14.86 -33.97
N ALA A 96 1.52 -14.67 -34.00
CA ALA A 96 0.65 -15.33 -34.96
C ALA A 96 -0.66 -14.53 -35.15
N ALA A 97 -1.22 -14.60 -36.35
CA ALA A 97 -2.58 -14.15 -36.68
C ALA A 97 -3.37 -15.35 -37.21
N LEU A 98 -3.97 -16.12 -36.27
CA LEU A 98 -4.44 -17.49 -36.54
C LEU A 98 -5.49 -17.58 -37.67
N VAL A 99 -6.38 -16.59 -37.81
CA VAL A 99 -7.40 -16.60 -38.86
C VAL A 99 -6.85 -16.21 -40.26
N GLU A 100 -5.68 -15.56 -40.30
CA GLU A 100 -5.02 -15.24 -41.55
C GLU A 100 -4.08 -16.36 -42.03
N GLY A 101 -3.71 -17.25 -41.09
CA GLY A 101 -2.80 -18.34 -41.37
C GLY A 101 -1.31 -17.98 -41.28
N PRO A 102 -0.42 -18.93 -41.63
CA PRO A 102 1.03 -18.77 -41.45
C PRO A 102 1.67 -17.70 -42.35
N GLU A 103 1.04 -17.35 -43.47
CA GLU A 103 1.52 -16.32 -44.42
C GLU A 103 1.13 -14.90 -44.00
N SER A 104 0.50 -14.73 -42.84
CA SER A 104 0.09 -13.40 -42.35
C SER A 104 1.29 -12.45 -42.23
N HIS A 105 1.09 -11.21 -42.62
CA HIS A 105 2.08 -10.14 -42.48
C HIS A 105 2.02 -9.41 -41.12
N VAL A 106 1.12 -9.78 -40.21
CA VAL A 106 0.91 -9.13 -38.92
C VAL A 106 1.98 -9.51 -37.90
N PRO A 107 2.42 -10.79 -37.78
CA PRO A 107 3.46 -11.18 -36.83
C PRO A 107 4.74 -10.36 -36.98
N GLY A 108 5.32 -9.95 -35.86
CA GLY A 108 6.53 -9.12 -35.80
C GLY A 108 6.33 -7.61 -36.11
N LYS A 109 5.15 -7.20 -36.59
CA LYS A 109 4.85 -5.78 -36.88
C LYS A 109 3.96 -5.11 -35.84
N VAL A 110 3.27 -5.90 -35.01
CA VAL A 110 2.29 -5.41 -34.03
C VAL A 110 2.71 -5.82 -32.66
N LYS A 111 2.60 -4.89 -31.73
CA LYS A 111 3.00 -5.10 -30.33
C LYS A 111 1.97 -4.52 -29.36
N VAL A 112 1.81 -5.18 -28.22
CA VAL A 112 1.06 -4.73 -27.06
C VAL A 112 2.06 -4.37 -25.95
N LYS A 113 1.81 -3.32 -25.20
CA LYS A 113 2.68 -2.95 -24.05
C LYS A 113 2.76 -4.11 -23.08
N ALA A 114 3.99 -4.52 -22.77
CA ALA A 114 4.30 -5.50 -21.75
C ALA A 114 4.82 -4.82 -20.48
N TYR A 115 4.49 -5.40 -19.34
CA TYR A 115 4.96 -4.92 -18.03
C TYR A 115 5.94 -5.94 -17.47
N PRO A 116 7.13 -5.54 -17.05
CA PRO A 116 8.05 -6.43 -16.34
C PRO A 116 7.38 -7.00 -15.09
N THR A 117 7.51 -8.30 -14.89
CA THR A 117 6.89 -9.00 -13.75
C THR A 117 7.89 -9.87 -13.03
N GLU A 118 7.72 -9.98 -11.71
CA GLU A 118 8.42 -10.93 -10.87
C GLU A 118 7.47 -11.59 -9.87
N ILE A 119 7.76 -12.85 -9.52
CA ILE A 119 7.06 -13.53 -8.43
C ILE A 119 7.95 -13.49 -7.20
N ARG A 120 7.50 -12.78 -6.16
CA ARG A 120 8.17 -12.76 -4.85
C ARG A 120 7.16 -13.05 -3.75
N HIS A 121 7.53 -13.95 -2.86
CA HIS A 121 6.72 -14.31 -1.67
C HIS A 121 5.29 -14.74 -1.98
N GLY A 122 5.06 -15.38 -3.14
CA GLY A 122 3.72 -15.81 -3.56
C GLY A 122 2.85 -14.71 -4.18
N ILE A 123 3.40 -13.53 -4.40
CA ILE A 123 2.75 -12.38 -5.03
C ILE A 123 3.37 -12.13 -6.40
N VAL A 124 2.54 -11.83 -7.39
CA VAL A 124 2.98 -11.27 -8.67
C VAL A 124 3.17 -9.78 -8.48
N TRP A 125 4.34 -9.29 -8.82
CA TRP A 125 4.70 -7.88 -8.86
C TRP A 125 4.86 -7.46 -10.30
N ALA A 126 4.44 -6.24 -10.62
CA ALA A 126 4.70 -5.64 -11.92
C ALA A 126 5.32 -4.24 -11.75
N PHE A 127 6.22 -3.91 -12.65
CA PHE A 127 6.87 -2.61 -12.70
C PHE A 127 6.09 -1.66 -13.61
N PHE A 128 5.76 -0.48 -13.09
CA PHE A 128 5.04 0.57 -13.81
C PHE A 128 5.95 1.74 -14.10
N GLY A 129 6.84 1.58 -15.04
CA GLY A 129 7.79 2.61 -15.47
C GLY A 129 8.26 2.40 -16.90
N GLU A 130 9.15 3.27 -17.34
CA GLU A 130 9.79 3.22 -18.64
C GLU A 130 11.19 2.58 -18.53
N GLY A 131 11.61 1.86 -19.54
CA GLY A 131 12.95 1.27 -19.62
C GLY A 131 13.17 0.03 -18.76
N LYS A 132 14.42 -0.17 -18.31
CA LYS A 132 14.81 -1.32 -17.48
C LYS A 132 14.42 -1.12 -16.04
N PRO A 133 13.62 -2.03 -15.44
CA PRO A 133 13.25 -1.90 -14.03
C PRO A 133 14.48 -2.03 -13.11
N PRO A 134 14.51 -1.30 -11.99
CA PRO A 134 15.49 -1.55 -10.94
C PRO A 134 15.26 -2.93 -10.30
N PRO A 135 16.25 -3.47 -9.56
CA PRO A 135 16.02 -4.66 -8.76
C PRO A 135 14.81 -4.49 -7.85
N ILE A 136 13.92 -5.48 -7.82
CA ILE A 136 12.68 -5.40 -7.05
C ILE A 136 12.95 -5.22 -5.54
N GLU A 137 14.10 -5.68 -5.07
CA GLU A 137 14.56 -5.57 -3.68
C GLU A 137 14.69 -4.12 -3.21
N GLU A 138 14.83 -3.16 -4.14
CA GLU A 138 14.86 -1.72 -3.79
C GLU A 138 13.52 -1.18 -3.32
N ASP A 139 12.42 -1.77 -3.77
CA ASP A 139 11.05 -1.36 -3.45
C ASP A 139 10.39 -2.30 -2.41
N LEU A 140 10.94 -3.50 -2.23
CA LEU A 140 10.43 -4.43 -1.23
C LEU A 140 10.87 -4.05 0.19
N PRO A 141 9.99 -4.23 1.19
CA PRO A 141 10.37 -4.11 2.59
C PRO A 141 11.50 -5.08 2.95
N GLN A 142 12.52 -4.57 3.65
CA GLN A 142 13.72 -5.33 4.01
C GLN A 142 13.43 -6.58 4.86
N GLU A 143 12.35 -6.56 5.64
CA GLU A 143 11.92 -7.69 6.46
C GLU A 143 11.60 -8.93 5.62
N LEU A 144 11.20 -8.75 4.36
CA LEU A 144 10.96 -9.87 3.43
C LEU A 144 12.23 -10.59 3.02
N SER A 145 13.37 -9.96 3.13
CA SER A 145 14.67 -10.58 2.77
C SER A 145 15.25 -11.41 3.90
N ARG A 146 14.81 -11.22 5.16
CA ARG A 146 15.37 -11.94 6.32
C ARG A 146 14.95 -13.42 6.33
N PRO A 147 15.89 -14.36 6.58
CA PRO A 147 15.58 -15.79 6.67
C PRO A 147 14.70 -16.12 7.89
N GLY A 148 14.03 -17.28 7.87
CA GLY A 148 13.24 -17.78 9.00
C GLY A 148 11.86 -17.12 9.18
N ARG A 149 11.50 -16.15 8.35
CA ARG A 149 10.21 -15.47 8.43
C ARG A 149 9.03 -16.39 8.17
N SER A 150 7.89 -16.02 8.73
CA SER A 150 6.55 -16.48 8.33
C SER A 150 5.77 -15.28 7.86
N PHE A 151 5.34 -15.32 6.60
CA PHE A 151 4.65 -14.24 5.91
C PHE A 151 3.24 -14.68 5.58
N GLN A 152 2.26 -13.85 5.93
CA GLN A 152 0.86 -14.02 5.59
C GLN A 152 0.34 -12.73 4.98
N PHE A 153 -0.53 -12.83 4.00
CA PHE A 153 -1.08 -11.67 3.33
C PHE A 153 -2.47 -11.93 2.75
N LEU A 154 -3.18 -10.85 2.46
CA LEU A 154 -4.44 -10.85 1.72
C LEU A 154 -4.53 -9.59 0.87
N PHE A 155 -5.36 -9.63 -0.16
CA PHE A 155 -5.75 -8.47 -0.94
C PHE A 155 -7.21 -8.12 -0.67
N GLU A 156 -7.47 -6.83 -0.46
CA GLU A 156 -8.79 -6.24 -0.32
C GLU A 156 -8.98 -5.13 -1.37
N GLU A 157 -10.21 -4.74 -1.64
CA GLU A 157 -10.52 -3.55 -2.44
C GLU A 157 -11.42 -2.64 -1.61
N TRP A 158 -11.00 -1.39 -1.46
CA TRP A 158 -11.73 -0.34 -0.76
C TRP A 158 -12.28 0.67 -1.76
N GLY A 159 -13.50 1.16 -1.51
CA GLY A 159 -14.15 2.18 -2.32
C GLY A 159 -13.69 3.59 -1.96
N CYS A 160 -12.40 3.87 -2.03
CA CYS A 160 -11.82 5.17 -1.72
C CYS A 160 -10.57 5.46 -2.55
N ASP A 161 -10.17 6.72 -2.58
CA ASP A 161 -8.93 7.18 -3.19
C ASP A 161 -7.72 6.63 -2.42
N TRP A 162 -6.70 6.13 -3.13
CA TRP A 162 -5.48 5.57 -2.53
C TRP A 162 -4.71 6.58 -1.67
N ARG A 163 -4.85 7.87 -2.01
CA ARG A 163 -4.21 8.97 -1.27
C ARG A 163 -4.77 9.07 0.14
N ASN A 164 -6.10 8.94 0.29
CA ASN A 164 -6.75 8.89 1.59
C ASN A 164 -6.21 7.73 2.43
N VAL A 165 -6.04 6.54 1.82
CA VAL A 165 -5.52 5.37 2.54
C VAL A 165 -4.06 5.57 2.96
N THR A 166 -3.23 6.09 2.08
CA THR A 166 -1.81 6.34 2.38
C THR A 166 -1.65 7.39 3.47
N GLU A 167 -2.48 8.43 3.47
CA GLU A 167 -2.44 9.53 4.42
C GLU A 167 -3.11 9.23 5.76
N ASN A 168 -3.89 8.16 5.85
CA ASN A 168 -4.52 7.73 7.09
C ASN A 168 -3.51 7.41 8.20
N TYR A 169 -2.35 6.88 7.87
CA TYR A 169 -1.33 6.54 8.86
C TYR A 169 -0.49 7.72 9.34
N PRO A 170 -0.05 8.66 8.48
CA PRO A 170 0.54 9.92 8.96
C PRO A 170 -0.40 10.77 9.82
N ASP A 171 -1.71 10.58 9.66
CA ASP A 171 -2.75 11.14 10.55
C ASP A 171 -3.12 10.14 11.65
N MET A 172 -2.21 9.80 12.53
CA MET A 172 -2.45 8.77 13.58
C MET A 172 -3.53 9.16 14.58
N LEU A 173 -3.90 10.42 14.68
CA LEU A 173 -4.88 10.87 15.68
C LEU A 173 -6.32 10.53 15.30
N HIS A 174 -6.60 10.21 14.03
CA HIS A 174 -7.92 9.69 13.62
C HIS A 174 -8.32 8.46 14.42
N ALA A 175 -7.35 7.61 14.80
CA ALA A 175 -7.60 6.38 15.53
C ALA A 175 -8.33 6.61 16.87
N LEU A 176 -8.18 7.78 17.48
CA LEU A 176 -8.84 8.15 18.73
C LEU A 176 -10.36 8.25 18.60
N PHE A 177 -10.85 8.58 17.40
CA PHE A 177 -12.26 8.72 17.12
C PHE A 177 -12.80 7.58 16.25
N VAL A 178 -12.12 7.23 15.18
CA VAL A 178 -12.53 6.17 14.26
C VAL A 178 -12.58 4.82 14.97
N HIS A 179 -11.52 4.47 15.70
CA HIS A 179 -11.39 3.16 16.37
C HIS A 179 -11.82 3.14 17.83
N ARG A 180 -12.42 4.22 18.34
CA ARG A 180 -12.79 4.36 19.76
C ARG A 180 -13.61 3.21 20.32
N ASN A 181 -14.35 2.49 19.50
CA ASN A 181 -15.19 1.36 19.85
C ASN A 181 -14.58 0.00 19.45
N SER A 182 -13.37 -0.03 18.86
CA SER A 182 -12.71 -1.28 18.52
C SER A 182 -12.24 -1.99 19.80
N PHE A 183 -12.20 -3.31 19.75
CA PHE A 183 -11.71 -4.11 20.86
C PHE A 183 -10.28 -3.73 21.27
N GLU A 184 -9.44 -3.41 20.29
CA GLU A 184 -8.06 -2.99 20.52
C GLU A 184 -7.97 -1.67 21.28
N MET A 185 -8.88 -0.73 21.01
CA MET A 185 -8.89 0.60 21.62
C MET A 185 -9.68 0.68 22.94
N ILE A 186 -10.52 -0.31 23.21
CA ILE A 186 -11.34 -0.36 24.44
C ILE A 186 -10.47 -0.25 25.70
N PHE A 187 -9.31 -0.89 25.68
CA PHE A 187 -8.37 -0.94 26.82
C PHE A 187 -7.30 0.15 26.77
N GLN A 188 -7.27 0.99 25.73
CA GLN A 188 -6.30 2.06 25.61
C GLN A 188 -6.84 3.37 26.21
N LYS A 189 -5.96 4.12 26.88
CA LYS A 189 -6.26 5.49 27.26
C LYS A 189 -6.19 6.36 26.00
N ILE A 190 -7.30 7.01 25.67
CA ILE A 190 -7.36 7.94 24.56
C ILE A 190 -6.80 9.29 25.04
N PRO A 191 -5.73 9.84 24.46
CA PRO A 191 -5.28 11.19 24.78
C PRO A 191 -6.33 12.20 24.33
N ALA A 192 -6.51 13.26 25.11
CA ALA A 192 -7.38 14.37 24.70
C ALA A 192 -6.71 15.23 23.62
N TRP A 193 -5.39 15.33 23.66
CA TRP A 193 -4.55 16.03 22.68
C TRP A 193 -3.08 15.60 22.83
N GLY A 194 -2.26 15.90 21.83
CA GLY A 194 -0.84 15.58 21.88
C GLY A 194 -0.10 16.01 20.62
N ARG A 195 1.22 16.06 20.71
CA ARG A 195 2.07 16.38 19.56
C ARG A 195 2.47 15.10 18.83
N MET A 196 2.39 15.15 17.53
CA MET A 196 2.92 14.13 16.64
C MET A 196 4.44 14.26 16.54
N ILE A 197 5.12 13.11 16.46
CA ILE A 197 6.56 13.06 16.15
C ILE A 197 6.67 12.59 14.71
N VAL A 198 7.30 13.40 13.86
CA VAL A 198 7.53 13.07 12.46
C VAL A 198 9.01 13.20 12.16
N LYS A 199 9.61 12.17 11.57
CA LYS A 199 11.04 12.15 11.24
C LYS A 199 11.23 11.51 9.86
N PRO A 200 12.13 12.02 9.01
CA PRO A 200 12.53 11.29 7.81
C PRO A 200 13.20 9.97 8.21
N LEU A 201 13.03 8.94 7.39
CA LEU A 201 13.75 7.68 7.56
C LEU A 201 15.23 7.86 7.17
N ALA A 202 16.10 7.11 7.82
CA ALA A 202 17.55 7.21 7.60
C ALA A 202 17.97 6.87 6.16
N ASP A 203 17.20 6.04 5.46
CA ASP A 203 17.42 5.68 4.05
C ASP A 203 16.85 6.71 3.06
N GLY A 204 16.22 7.78 3.56
CA GLY A 204 15.60 8.82 2.74
C GLY A 204 14.35 8.40 1.96
N LYS A 205 13.86 7.16 2.12
CA LYS A 205 12.76 6.61 1.32
C LYS A 205 11.37 6.78 1.95
N GLY A 206 11.25 7.59 3.00
CA GLY A 206 9.95 7.79 3.66
C GLY A 206 10.06 8.54 4.98
N ILE A 207 9.00 8.47 5.77
CA ILE A 207 8.89 9.10 7.08
C ILE A 207 8.53 8.08 8.15
N PHE A 208 8.98 8.32 9.36
CA PHE A 208 8.47 7.71 10.57
C PHE A 208 7.53 8.69 11.26
N VAL A 209 6.35 8.23 11.64
CA VAL A 209 5.36 9.01 12.36
C VAL A 209 5.01 8.29 13.65
N GLN A 210 4.92 9.02 14.75
CA GLN A 210 4.53 8.48 16.04
C GLN A 210 3.50 9.39 16.70
N GLY A 211 2.40 8.81 17.12
CA GLY A 211 1.38 9.50 17.90
C GLY A 211 1.83 9.80 19.34
N PRO A 212 1.11 10.64 20.05
CA PRO A 212 1.43 10.97 21.44
C PRO A 212 1.33 9.75 22.34
N GLY A 213 2.37 9.53 23.14
CA GLY A 213 2.47 8.37 24.04
C GLY A 213 1.68 8.48 25.35
N ALA A 214 1.14 9.63 25.68
CA ALA A 214 0.44 9.88 26.94
C ALA A 214 -1.00 10.36 26.71
N ALA A 215 -1.94 9.76 27.45
CA ALA A 215 -3.30 10.26 27.50
C ALA A 215 -3.35 11.50 28.41
N MET A 216 -3.67 12.65 27.83
CA MET A 216 -3.89 13.88 28.58
C MET A 216 -5.39 14.18 28.66
N GLN A 217 -5.84 14.61 29.84
CA GLN A 217 -7.17 15.19 29.98
C GLN A 217 -7.06 16.69 29.87
N ALA A 218 -7.94 17.26 29.07
CA ALA A 218 -8.06 18.70 28.92
C ALA A 218 -9.52 19.13 29.15
N ASP A 219 -9.67 20.32 29.68
CA ASP A 219 -10.96 21.02 29.71
C ASP A 219 -11.03 21.92 28.48
N TYR A 220 -12.14 21.85 27.77
CA TYR A 220 -12.37 22.64 26.56
C TYR A 220 -13.20 23.87 26.89
N PRO A 221 -12.73 25.07 26.54
CA PRO A 221 -13.49 26.29 26.78
C PRO A 221 -14.91 26.20 26.24
N GLY A 222 -15.90 26.43 27.08
CA GLY A 222 -17.32 26.37 26.69
C GLY A 222 -17.94 24.96 26.59
N LEU A 223 -17.11 23.90 26.59
CA LEU A 223 -17.59 22.52 26.48
C LEU A 223 -17.33 21.68 27.73
N GLY A 224 -16.43 22.14 28.62
CA GLY A 224 -16.03 21.42 29.80
C GLY A 224 -15.04 20.28 29.55
N ARG A 225 -14.97 19.36 30.48
CA ARG A 225 -14.04 18.24 30.42
C ARG A 225 -14.46 17.19 29.40
N TYR A 226 -13.53 16.69 28.61
CA TYR A 226 -13.78 15.58 27.67
C TYR A 226 -14.42 14.37 28.39
N PRO A 227 -15.60 13.89 27.96
CA PRO A 227 -16.35 12.87 28.69
C PRO A 227 -15.64 11.51 28.69
N ARG A 228 -15.45 10.95 29.86
CA ARG A 228 -15.00 9.56 30.04
C ARG A 228 -16.20 8.62 29.94
N LYS A 229 -16.25 7.82 28.89
CA LYS A 229 -17.38 6.87 28.71
C LYS A 229 -17.34 5.60 29.56
N ALA A 230 -16.23 5.26 30.23
CA ALA A 230 -16.18 4.01 31.00
C ALA A 230 -15.23 4.10 32.19
N TRP A 231 -15.76 3.87 33.38
CA TRP A 231 -15.01 3.87 34.63
C TRP A 231 -13.94 2.77 34.72
N TRP A 232 -14.15 1.61 34.10
CA TRP A 232 -13.19 0.49 34.06
C TRP A 232 -11.96 0.75 33.18
N ARG A 233 -12.01 1.72 32.25
CA ARG A 233 -10.82 2.23 31.50
C ARG A 233 -9.80 2.90 32.43
N VAL A 234 -10.18 3.28 33.63
CA VAL A 234 -9.29 3.89 34.61
C VAL A 234 -8.34 2.86 35.28
N LEU A 235 -8.69 1.60 35.26
CA LEU A 235 -7.93 0.54 35.93
C LEU A 235 -6.69 0.08 35.14
N THR A 236 -6.64 0.34 33.86
CA THR A 236 -5.48 0.00 33.04
C THR A 236 -4.45 1.15 33.05
N ARG A 237 -3.49 1.06 33.96
CA ARG A 237 -2.44 2.08 34.15
C ARG A 237 -1.34 2.12 33.10
N ARG A 238 -1.35 1.25 32.10
CA ARG A 238 -0.34 1.23 31.02
C ARG A 238 -0.82 2.11 29.87
N THR A 239 -0.20 3.26 29.70
CA THR A 239 -0.17 3.95 28.42
C THR A 239 0.70 3.10 27.50
N PRO A 240 0.18 2.60 26.37
CA PRO A 240 1.07 2.02 25.36
C PRO A 240 2.09 3.11 24.97
N ALA A 241 3.33 2.73 24.80
CA ALA A 241 4.28 3.58 24.09
C ALA A 241 3.62 3.98 22.77
N GLY A 242 3.69 5.25 22.40
CA GLY A 242 2.99 5.77 21.23
C GLY A 242 3.21 4.86 20.01
N VAL A 243 2.13 4.47 19.38
CA VAL A 243 2.19 3.62 18.18
C VAL A 243 2.87 4.43 17.09
N GLY A 244 3.90 3.87 16.48
CA GLY A 244 4.60 4.46 15.34
C GLY A 244 4.24 3.72 14.06
N ALA A 245 4.35 4.43 12.94
CA ALA A 245 4.25 3.85 11.61
C ALA A 245 5.31 4.48 10.70
N GLU A 246 5.77 3.72 9.71
CA GLU A 246 6.55 4.26 8.63
C GLU A 246 5.67 4.36 7.38
N VAL A 247 5.79 5.47 6.66
CA VAL A 247 5.21 5.62 5.33
C VAL A 247 6.35 5.74 4.35
N ARG A 248 6.38 4.85 3.37
CA ARG A 248 7.48 4.68 2.42
C ARG A 248 7.01 4.79 0.98
N MET A 249 7.90 5.23 0.09
CA MET A 249 7.62 5.19 -1.34
C MET A 249 7.39 3.75 -1.83
N PRO A 250 6.45 3.55 -2.77
CA PRO A 250 5.57 4.52 -3.42
C PRO A 250 4.25 4.83 -2.68
N GLY A 251 4.17 4.62 -1.38
CA GLY A 251 3.01 4.90 -0.55
C GLY A 251 2.59 3.76 0.38
N TYR A 252 3.46 2.76 0.58
CA TYR A 252 3.15 1.68 1.51
C TYR A 252 3.52 2.03 2.95
N ILE A 253 2.82 1.39 3.87
CA ILE A 253 2.91 1.61 5.31
C ILE A 253 3.55 0.40 5.96
N VAL A 254 4.46 0.64 6.90
CA VAL A 254 5.04 -0.37 7.79
C VAL A 254 4.63 -0.05 9.22
N LEU A 255 4.02 -1.02 9.86
CA LEU A 255 3.73 -0.98 11.29
C LEU A 255 4.82 -1.80 11.99
N PRO A 256 5.80 -1.14 12.63
CA PRO A 256 6.91 -1.83 13.28
C PRO A 256 6.41 -2.85 14.30
N LEU A 257 7.27 -3.80 14.63
CA LEU A 257 6.98 -4.97 15.46
C LEU A 257 5.98 -4.66 16.58
N ARG A 258 4.74 -5.05 16.38
CA ARG A 258 3.69 -4.98 17.39
C ARG A 258 3.77 -6.22 18.27
N ARG A 259 3.97 -6.01 19.53
CA ARG A 259 3.64 -6.99 20.56
C ARG A 259 2.23 -6.68 21.02
N GLU A 260 1.25 -7.18 20.30
CA GLU A 260 -0.13 -7.05 20.73
C GLU A 260 -0.29 -7.75 22.08
N PRO A 261 -0.64 -7.02 23.15
CA PRO A 261 -0.66 -7.61 24.49
C PRO A 261 -1.81 -8.58 24.69
N TYR A 262 -2.73 -8.70 23.72
CA TYR A 262 -4.02 -9.27 24.04
C TYR A 262 -4.26 -10.67 23.48
N PHE A 263 -3.85 -11.02 22.26
CA PHE A 263 -4.11 -12.37 21.70
C PHE A 263 -3.26 -12.67 20.46
N GLY A 264 -1.93 -12.64 20.52
CA GLY A 264 -1.29 -12.95 19.27
C GLY A 264 0.22 -13.08 19.30
N PHE A 265 0.70 -13.37 18.14
CA PHE A 265 2.12 -13.45 17.85
C PHE A 265 2.65 -12.04 17.59
N PRO A 266 3.88 -11.72 18.04
CA PRO A 266 4.53 -10.48 17.64
C PRO A 266 4.74 -10.48 16.12
N PHE A 267 4.35 -9.41 15.45
CA PHE A 267 4.50 -9.29 14.00
C PHE A 267 4.77 -7.84 13.57
N THR A 268 5.37 -7.68 12.41
CA THR A 268 5.42 -6.43 11.67
C THR A 268 4.28 -6.45 10.66
N GLY A 269 3.42 -5.45 10.69
CA GLY A 269 2.31 -5.30 9.75
C GLY A 269 2.70 -4.43 8.57
N TRP A 270 2.11 -4.70 7.41
CA TRP A 270 2.20 -3.86 6.23
C TRP A 270 0.85 -3.63 5.62
N GLN A 271 0.69 -2.43 5.08
CA GLN A 271 -0.43 -2.09 4.26
C GLN A 271 0.10 -1.36 3.02
N TRP A 272 -0.23 -1.88 1.83
CA TRP A 272 0.18 -1.31 0.57
C TRP A 272 -1.04 -0.85 -0.22
N PRO A 273 -1.39 0.43 -0.18
CA PRO A 273 -2.44 1.01 -0.99
C PRO A 273 -1.98 1.09 -2.45
N ILE A 274 -2.75 0.50 -3.34
CA ILE A 274 -2.47 0.40 -4.76
C ILE A 274 -3.66 1.01 -5.50
N PRO A 275 -3.51 2.14 -6.19
CA PRO A 275 -4.62 2.74 -6.91
C PRO A 275 -5.13 1.80 -8.01
N VAL A 276 -6.41 1.49 -8.00
CA VAL A 276 -7.09 0.80 -9.10
C VAL A 276 -7.57 1.84 -10.12
N ASP A 277 -8.28 2.83 -9.62
CA ASP A 277 -8.70 4.04 -10.32
C ASP A 277 -8.83 5.19 -9.30
N GLU A 278 -9.47 6.29 -9.69
CA GLU A 278 -9.63 7.49 -8.86
C GLU A 278 -10.43 7.27 -7.57
N ASN A 279 -11.27 6.23 -7.52
CA ASN A 279 -12.22 6.00 -6.43
C ASN A 279 -12.10 4.61 -5.81
N ARG A 280 -11.15 3.81 -6.27
CA ARG A 280 -10.92 2.45 -5.77
C ARG A 280 -9.46 2.19 -5.52
N THR A 281 -9.19 1.64 -4.38
CA THR A 281 -7.86 1.23 -3.94
C THR A 281 -7.83 -0.25 -3.66
N ARG A 282 -6.90 -0.97 -4.26
CA ARG A 282 -6.55 -2.32 -3.83
C ARG A 282 -5.53 -2.22 -2.72
N ILE A 283 -5.72 -2.98 -1.67
CA ILE A 283 -4.82 -2.98 -0.52
C ILE A 283 -4.23 -4.36 -0.36
N LEU A 284 -2.90 -4.44 -0.34
CA LEU A 284 -2.19 -5.61 0.17
C LEU A 284 -1.98 -5.42 1.66
N GLU A 285 -2.70 -6.21 2.46
CA GLU A 285 -2.40 -6.34 3.88
C GLU A 285 -1.51 -7.54 4.13
N ALA A 286 -0.47 -7.34 4.92
CA ALA A 286 0.47 -8.42 5.21
C ALA A 286 1.02 -8.33 6.62
N THR A 287 1.40 -9.49 7.16
CA THR A 287 2.09 -9.58 8.44
C THR A 287 3.30 -10.50 8.31
N ILE A 288 4.36 -10.12 9.00
CA ILE A 288 5.59 -10.91 9.13
C ILE A 288 5.87 -11.19 10.60
N THR A 289 6.24 -12.43 10.87
CA THR A 289 6.81 -12.84 12.16
C THR A 289 8.01 -13.76 11.95
N TYR A 290 8.82 -13.90 12.98
CA TYR A 290 10.00 -14.77 13.00
C TYR A 290 9.83 -15.87 14.04
N PRO A 291 9.08 -16.94 13.71
CA PRO A 291 8.81 -18.04 14.64
C PRO A 291 10.09 -18.82 14.94
N ARG A 292 10.29 -19.15 16.22
CA ARG A 292 11.49 -19.85 16.70
C ARG A 292 11.53 -21.32 16.28
N ASN A 293 10.37 -21.95 16.08
CA ASN A 293 10.27 -23.37 15.74
C ASN A 293 9.02 -23.65 14.88
N PHE A 294 8.88 -24.90 14.47
CA PHE A 294 7.75 -25.34 13.65
C PHE A 294 6.39 -25.11 14.31
N LEU A 295 6.27 -25.41 15.62
CA LEU A 295 5.00 -25.23 16.34
C LEU A 295 4.56 -23.77 16.37
N SER A 296 5.47 -22.85 16.65
CA SER A 296 5.18 -21.43 16.64
C SER A 296 4.84 -20.92 15.24
N ARG A 297 5.45 -21.48 14.20
CA ARG A 297 5.11 -21.19 12.80
C ARG A 297 3.71 -21.68 12.44
N PHE A 298 3.38 -22.90 12.84
CA PHE A 298 2.06 -23.47 12.62
C PHE A 298 0.97 -22.69 13.39
N GLY A 299 1.22 -22.42 14.68
CA GLY A 299 0.34 -21.62 15.53
C GLY A 299 0.05 -20.23 14.97
N TYR A 300 1.10 -19.55 14.44
CA TYR A 300 0.92 -18.26 13.79
C TYR A 300 0.04 -18.34 12.54
N ARG A 301 0.23 -19.36 11.69
CA ARG A 301 -0.60 -19.56 10.49
C ARG A 301 -2.05 -19.82 10.87
N LEU A 302 -2.29 -20.63 11.88
CA LEU A 302 -3.63 -20.93 12.38
C LEU A 302 -4.29 -19.69 12.95
N TRP A 303 -3.59 -18.93 13.79
CA TRP A 303 -4.03 -17.65 14.33
C TRP A 303 -4.39 -16.65 13.23
N TRP A 304 -3.53 -16.53 12.20
CA TRP A 304 -3.81 -15.66 11.05
C TRP A 304 -5.11 -16.03 10.34
N HIS A 305 -5.28 -17.30 9.99
CA HIS A 305 -6.41 -17.75 9.18
C HIS A 305 -7.74 -17.80 9.94
N LEU A 306 -7.72 -18.14 11.21
CA LEU A 306 -8.94 -18.33 12.02
C LEU A 306 -9.34 -17.06 12.79
N TYR A 307 -8.40 -16.19 13.08
CA TYR A 307 -8.64 -15.04 13.95
C TYR A 307 -8.25 -13.71 13.29
N TYR A 308 -6.94 -13.47 13.04
CA TYR A 308 -6.42 -12.13 12.72
C TYR A 308 -7.10 -11.50 11.51
N LYS A 309 -7.10 -12.15 10.35
CA LYS A 309 -7.65 -11.59 9.10
C LYS A 309 -9.13 -11.20 9.20
N TRP A 310 -9.89 -11.87 10.07
CA TRP A 310 -11.31 -11.59 10.25
C TRP A 310 -11.54 -10.47 11.26
N VAL A 311 -10.92 -10.59 12.44
CA VAL A 311 -11.10 -9.63 13.53
C VAL A 311 -10.49 -8.29 13.15
N HIS A 312 -9.29 -8.28 12.58
CA HIS A 312 -8.64 -7.04 12.11
C HIS A 312 -9.48 -6.35 11.05
N ARG A 313 -9.95 -7.10 10.03
CA ARG A 313 -10.83 -6.55 8.99
C ARG A 313 -12.11 -5.98 9.58
N TRP A 314 -12.81 -6.74 10.38
CA TRP A 314 -14.12 -6.35 10.88
C TRP A 314 -14.06 -5.29 11.98
N ALA A 315 -13.14 -5.42 12.92
CA ALA A 315 -13.08 -4.55 14.10
C ALA A 315 -12.22 -3.30 13.89
N PHE A 316 -11.40 -3.22 12.85
CA PHE A 316 -10.45 -2.13 12.65
C PHE A 316 -10.50 -1.55 11.22
N THR A 317 -10.04 -2.27 10.20
CA THR A 317 -9.87 -1.72 8.85
C THR A 317 -11.18 -1.35 8.16
N TYR A 318 -12.30 -2.02 8.48
CA TYR A 318 -13.62 -1.64 7.98
C TYR A 318 -14.06 -0.25 8.48
N GLN A 319 -13.62 0.14 9.68
CA GLN A 319 -13.92 1.47 10.22
C GLN A 319 -13.18 2.55 9.43
N ASP A 320 -11.92 2.29 9.05
CA ASP A 320 -11.15 3.17 8.18
C ASP A 320 -11.79 3.27 6.79
N GLU A 321 -12.05 2.14 6.14
CA GLU A 321 -12.68 2.11 4.81
C GLU A 321 -13.94 2.97 4.75
N ARG A 322 -14.78 2.89 5.78
CA ARG A 322 -16.03 3.67 5.87
C ARG A 322 -15.78 5.17 5.94
N GLN A 323 -14.78 5.62 6.69
CA GLN A 323 -14.46 7.05 6.81
C GLN A 323 -13.73 7.57 5.56
N LEU A 324 -12.75 6.83 5.08
CA LEU A 324 -11.96 7.19 3.91
C LEU A 324 -12.79 7.18 2.62
N GLY A 325 -13.79 6.29 2.52
CA GLY A 325 -14.74 6.27 1.41
C GLY A 325 -15.69 7.49 1.39
N ALA A 326 -15.88 8.14 2.53
CA ALA A 326 -16.64 9.38 2.64
C ALA A 326 -15.77 10.63 2.47
N GLN A 327 -14.44 10.50 2.53
CA GLN A 327 -13.51 11.62 2.39
C GLN A 327 -13.34 12.01 0.92
N ASN A 328 -13.52 13.28 0.62
CA ASN A 328 -13.30 13.82 -0.73
C ASN A 328 -11.93 14.51 -0.80
N TYR A 329 -10.95 13.82 -1.36
CA TYR A 329 -9.58 14.34 -1.52
C TYR A 329 -9.48 15.62 -2.36
N ARG A 330 -10.49 15.93 -3.15
CA ARG A 330 -10.56 17.16 -3.98
C ARG A 330 -11.17 18.35 -3.27
N SER A 331 -11.74 18.14 -2.07
CA SER A 331 -12.29 19.24 -1.27
C SER A 331 -11.17 20.11 -0.70
N PRO A 332 -11.41 21.42 -0.52
CA PRO A 332 -10.46 22.26 0.22
C PRO A 332 -10.20 21.70 1.61
N GLU A 333 -8.94 21.62 1.99
CA GLU A 333 -8.50 21.13 3.30
C GLU A 333 -8.05 22.29 4.18
N THR A 334 -8.34 22.20 5.47
CA THR A 334 -7.83 23.12 6.49
C THR A 334 -6.95 22.34 7.44
N PHE A 335 -5.65 22.54 7.34
CA PHE A 335 -4.67 21.85 8.19
C PHE A 335 -4.49 22.55 9.52
N CYS A 336 -4.23 21.75 10.55
CA CYS A 336 -3.88 22.20 11.89
C CYS A 336 -2.56 21.60 12.36
N SER A 337 -2.16 21.87 13.58
CA SER A 337 -0.88 21.42 14.13
C SER A 337 -0.75 19.89 14.25
N THR A 338 -1.86 19.15 14.18
CA THR A 338 -1.86 17.70 14.23
C THR A 338 -1.63 17.03 12.87
N ASP A 339 -1.79 17.78 11.77
CA ASP A 339 -1.63 17.27 10.40
C ASP A 339 -0.18 17.31 9.89
N VAL A 340 0.75 17.56 10.79
CA VAL A 340 2.19 17.64 10.45
C VAL A 340 2.71 16.38 9.75
N GLY A 341 2.16 15.21 10.07
CA GLY A 341 2.51 13.96 9.42
C GLY A 341 2.10 13.93 7.95
N VAL A 342 0.87 14.34 7.65
CA VAL A 342 0.32 14.39 6.28
C VAL A 342 1.08 15.42 5.44
N THR A 343 1.24 16.62 5.95
CA THR A 343 1.91 17.71 5.21
C THR A 343 3.39 17.42 4.97
N PHE A 344 4.05 16.80 5.94
CA PHE A 344 5.45 16.37 5.77
C PHE A 344 5.57 15.24 4.75
N TRP A 345 4.68 14.25 4.80
CA TRP A 345 4.65 13.15 3.83
C TRP A 345 4.44 13.67 2.40
N ARG A 346 3.43 14.50 2.16
CA ARG A 346 3.17 15.09 0.82
C ARG A 346 4.39 15.80 0.26
N ARG A 347 5.05 16.62 1.08
CA ARG A 347 6.26 17.35 0.66
C ARG A 347 7.41 16.41 0.36
N LEU A 348 7.70 15.46 1.26
CA LEU A 348 8.80 14.53 1.09
C LEU A 348 8.58 13.62 -0.11
N ALA A 349 7.39 13.03 -0.23
CA ALA A 349 7.08 12.11 -1.32
C ALA A 349 7.31 12.73 -2.71
N ARG A 350 7.00 14.01 -2.88
CA ARG A 350 7.31 14.75 -4.11
C ARG A 350 8.81 14.93 -4.36
N GLN A 351 9.58 15.15 -3.31
CA GLN A 351 11.03 15.35 -3.42
C GLN A 351 11.77 14.06 -3.76
N ILE A 352 11.31 12.92 -3.21
CA ILE A 352 12.00 11.64 -3.34
C ILE A 352 11.37 10.70 -4.38
N ALA A 353 10.23 11.07 -4.99
CA ALA A 353 9.65 10.31 -6.09
C ALA A 353 10.65 10.18 -7.23
N ARG A 354 10.75 8.98 -7.80
CA ARG A 354 11.63 8.75 -8.95
C ARG A 354 11.14 9.57 -10.14
N PRO A 355 11.94 10.49 -10.68
CA PRO A 355 11.62 11.18 -11.92
C PRO A 355 12.05 10.28 -13.08
N ASP A 356 11.13 9.89 -13.94
CA ASP A 356 11.40 9.28 -15.26
C ASP A 356 12.48 8.18 -15.26
N GLY A 357 12.42 7.24 -14.32
CA GLY A 357 13.28 6.05 -14.25
C GLY A 357 14.73 6.29 -13.80
N LYS A 358 15.07 7.43 -13.25
CA LYS A 358 16.39 7.67 -12.67
C LYS A 358 16.37 7.48 -11.14
N PRO A 359 17.34 6.76 -10.55
CA PRO A 359 17.46 6.70 -9.10
C PRO A 359 17.77 8.10 -8.56
N THR A 360 16.99 8.56 -7.60
CA THR A 360 17.33 9.78 -6.86
C THR A 360 18.59 9.53 -6.06
N ALA A 361 19.59 10.40 -6.22
CA ALA A 361 20.79 10.37 -5.38
C ALA A 361 20.38 10.49 -3.90
N PRO A 362 21.09 9.81 -2.97
CA PRO A 362 20.81 9.96 -1.56
C PRO A 362 20.97 11.43 -1.17
N CYS A 363 19.95 11.99 -0.52
CA CYS A 363 20.05 13.33 0.08
C CYS A 363 21.14 13.29 1.13
N ASN A 364 22.30 13.85 0.83
CA ASN A 364 23.33 14.13 1.81
C ASN A 364 22.75 15.09 2.84
N GLY A 365 22.46 14.55 4.01
CA GLY A 365 21.96 15.31 5.16
C GLY A 365 23.04 16.24 5.69
N HIS A 366 23.12 17.42 5.09
CA HIS A 366 23.76 18.59 5.71
C HIS A 366 22.86 19.78 5.44
N ASP A 367 21.91 19.99 6.33
CA ASP A 367 21.49 21.35 6.61
C ASP A 367 21.15 21.53 8.09
N ARG A 368 21.79 22.50 8.63
CA ARG A 368 21.96 23.06 9.94
C ARG A 368 20.77 22.94 10.88
N THR A 369 21.03 22.31 12.02
CA THR A 369 20.40 22.60 13.29
C THR A 369 20.63 24.09 13.63
N GLU A 370 19.59 24.89 13.48
CA GLU A 370 19.49 26.11 14.30
C GLU A 370 18.68 25.77 15.56
N GLU A 371 19.43 25.53 16.62
CA GLU A 371 18.95 25.68 17.98
C GLU A 371 18.44 27.13 18.13
N ARG A 372 17.19 27.28 18.43
CA ARG A 372 16.67 28.39 19.20
C ARG A 372 16.07 27.85 20.48
N GLU A 373 16.94 27.78 21.51
CA GLU A 373 16.51 28.03 22.87
C GLU A 373 15.99 29.47 22.94
N SER A 374 14.81 29.64 23.52
CA SER A 374 14.54 30.59 24.61
C SER A 374 13.03 30.92 24.69
N ILE A 375 12.59 30.75 25.90
CA ILE A 375 11.41 31.26 26.62
C ILE A 375 10.08 30.54 26.36
#